data_ee50a1525b58baf07c574b163b0d2a7b
#
_entry.id   ee50a1525b58baf07c574b163b0d2a7b
#
_cell.length_a   1.000
_cell.length_b   1.000
_cell.length_c   1.000
_cell.angle_alpha   90.00
_cell.angle_beta   90.00
_cell.angle_gamma   90.00
#
_symmetry.space_group_name_H-M   'P 1'
#
loop_
_entity.id
_entity.type
_entity.pdbx_description
1 polymer ?
#
loop_
_entity_poly.entity_id
_entity_poly.type
_entity_poly.pdbx_seq_one_letter_code
_entity_poly.pdbx_strand_id
1 'polypeptide(L)'
;MSIAQIHSVDELHQYLAQPGKKLLFKHSTTCPISAKANEEFQAYVQSSGTPAAVVHVIEDRPVSNQIAEDFGIKHESPQIFLLEDGEVRWNTSHWKITRDAIKEAVNS
;
A
#
# COMPACT_ATOMS: atom_id res chain seq x y z
N MET A 1 4.79 14.57 -7.02
CA MET A 1 4.16 13.88 -5.89
C MET A 1 5.04 12.76 -5.41
N SER A 2 5.37 12.75 -4.15
CA SER A 2 6.26 11.72 -3.62
C SER A 2 5.47 10.65 -2.89
N ILE A 3 5.99 9.43 -2.93
CA ILE A 3 5.45 8.30 -2.20
C ILE A 3 6.30 8.14 -0.95
N ALA A 4 5.67 8.18 0.22
CA ALA A 4 6.39 8.03 1.48
C ALA A 4 6.89 6.59 1.64
N GLN A 5 8.06 6.44 2.25
CA GLN A 5 8.60 5.12 2.55
C GLN A 5 8.51 4.91 4.06
N ILE A 6 7.94 3.78 4.47
CA ILE A 6 7.74 3.47 5.89
C ILE A 6 8.75 2.41 6.31
N HIS A 7 9.60 2.75 7.28
CA HIS A 7 10.69 1.90 7.76
C HIS A 7 10.53 1.40 9.19
N SER A 8 9.53 1.92 9.92
CA SER A 8 9.33 1.51 11.32
C SER A 8 7.85 1.42 11.63
N VAL A 9 7.55 0.69 12.71
CA VAL A 9 6.16 0.58 13.19
C VAL A 9 5.62 1.94 13.64
N ASP A 10 6.47 2.77 14.23
CA ASP A 10 6.06 4.11 14.63
C ASP A 10 5.66 4.96 13.42
N GLU A 11 6.44 4.90 12.34
CA GLU A 11 6.10 5.61 11.10
C GLU A 11 4.79 5.08 10.50
N LEU A 12 4.59 3.77 10.58
CA LEU A 12 3.35 3.16 10.12
C LEU A 12 2.16 3.72 10.88
N HIS A 13 2.25 3.74 12.21
CA HIS A 13 1.14 4.22 13.04
C HIS A 13 0.88 5.71 12.83
N GLN A 14 1.92 6.51 12.63
CA GLN A 14 1.75 7.93 12.28
C GLN A 14 1.03 8.10 10.95
N TYR A 15 1.38 7.28 9.97
CA TYR A 15 0.73 7.32 8.66
C TYR A 15 -0.75 6.93 8.77
N LEU A 16 -1.05 5.88 9.53
CA LEU A 16 -2.42 5.41 9.71
C LEU A 16 -3.29 6.40 10.48
N ALA A 17 -2.68 7.22 11.34
CA ALA A 17 -3.41 8.21 12.13
C ALA A 17 -3.89 9.41 11.32
N GLN A 18 -3.32 9.63 10.15
CA GLN A 18 -3.70 10.76 9.30
C GLN A 18 -5.08 10.53 8.70
N PRO A 19 -5.96 11.56 8.66
CA PRO A 19 -7.30 11.39 8.11
C PRO A 19 -7.30 11.33 6.59
N GLY A 20 -8.44 10.92 6.02
CA GLY A 20 -8.68 10.92 4.59
C GLY A 20 -8.31 9.61 3.91
N LYS A 21 -8.51 9.59 2.60
CA LYS A 21 -8.18 8.42 1.77
C LYS A 21 -6.69 8.41 1.45
N LYS A 22 -6.08 7.23 1.56
CA LYS A 22 -4.67 7.05 1.22
C LYS A 22 -4.39 5.60 0.90
N LEU A 23 -3.27 5.37 0.23
CA LEU A 23 -2.86 4.04 -0.20
C LEU A 23 -1.65 3.57 0.59
N LEU A 24 -1.60 2.27 0.84
CA LEU A 24 -0.44 1.62 1.46
C LEU A 24 -0.10 0.40 0.64
N PHE A 25 1.13 0.35 0.12
CA PHE A 25 1.56 -0.71 -0.79
C PHE A 25 2.71 -1.51 -0.17
N LYS A 26 2.54 -2.84 -0.13
CA LYS A 26 3.60 -3.77 0.30
C LYS A 26 4.31 -4.26 -0.95
N HIS A 27 5.59 -3.92 -1.06
CA HIS A 27 6.39 -4.19 -2.25
C HIS A 27 7.57 -5.12 -1.93
N SER A 28 7.73 -6.15 -2.76
CA SER A 28 8.92 -7.00 -2.71
C SER A 28 9.82 -6.64 -3.89
N THR A 29 10.99 -6.07 -3.60
CA THR A 29 11.87 -5.56 -4.64
C THR A 29 12.53 -6.65 -5.48
N THR A 30 12.42 -7.90 -5.06
CA THR A 30 13.02 -9.05 -5.76
C THR A 30 12.00 -9.87 -6.55
N CYS A 31 10.72 -9.51 -6.52
CA CYS A 31 9.66 -10.28 -7.15
C CYS A 31 9.17 -9.59 -8.43
N PRO A 32 9.17 -10.29 -9.59
CA PRO A 32 8.69 -9.70 -10.84
C PRO A 32 7.21 -9.29 -10.79
N ILE A 33 6.37 -10.04 -10.11
CA ILE A 33 4.95 -9.68 -9.95
C ILE A 33 4.84 -8.37 -9.18
N SER A 34 5.65 -8.20 -8.15
CA SER A 34 5.65 -6.97 -7.35
C SER A 34 6.18 -5.79 -8.16
N ALA A 35 7.16 -6.02 -9.04
CA ALA A 35 7.66 -4.96 -9.92
C ALA A 35 6.55 -4.43 -10.82
N LYS A 36 5.75 -5.32 -11.40
CA LYS A 36 4.63 -4.91 -12.24
C LYS A 36 3.57 -4.16 -11.44
N ALA A 37 3.23 -4.68 -10.26
CA ALA A 37 2.28 -4.01 -9.38
C ALA A 37 2.76 -2.61 -8.99
N ASN A 38 4.06 -2.46 -8.73
CA ASN A 38 4.65 -1.18 -8.38
C ASN A 38 4.52 -0.17 -9.53
N GLU A 39 4.71 -0.60 -10.78
CA GLU A 39 4.52 0.27 -11.94
C GLU A 39 3.07 0.79 -11.99
N GLU A 40 2.10 -0.09 -11.79
CA GLU A 40 0.69 0.28 -11.78
C GLU A 40 0.35 1.24 -10.65
N PHE A 41 0.87 0.95 -9.46
CA PHE A 41 0.69 1.79 -8.29
C PHE A 41 1.25 3.19 -8.51
N GLN A 42 2.50 3.28 -8.97
CA GLN A 42 3.13 4.58 -9.22
C GLN A 42 2.42 5.37 -10.30
N ALA A 43 2.00 4.70 -11.36
CA ALA A 43 1.27 5.37 -12.45
C ALA A 43 -0.02 6.02 -11.92
N TYR A 44 -0.74 5.31 -11.07
CA TYR A 44 -1.97 5.87 -10.49
C TYR A 44 -1.65 7.06 -9.58
N VAL A 45 -0.69 6.91 -8.68
CA VAL A 45 -0.35 7.96 -7.72
C VAL A 45 0.12 9.23 -8.43
N GLN A 46 0.96 9.09 -9.46
CA GLN A 46 1.45 10.23 -10.22
C GLN A 46 0.34 10.98 -10.94
N SER A 47 -0.67 10.27 -11.42
CA SER A 47 -1.77 10.91 -12.16
C SER A 47 -2.85 11.47 -11.24
N SER A 48 -3.06 10.89 -10.07
CA SER A 48 -4.17 11.25 -9.19
C SER A 48 -3.79 12.17 -8.04
N GLY A 49 -2.54 12.13 -7.60
CA GLY A 49 -2.10 12.87 -6.43
C GLY A 49 -2.60 12.29 -5.11
N THR A 50 -3.14 11.07 -5.11
CA THR A 50 -3.60 10.41 -3.89
C THR A 50 -2.43 10.17 -2.94
N PRO A 51 -2.56 10.51 -1.64
CA PRO A 51 -1.50 10.19 -0.67
C PRO A 51 -1.20 8.70 -0.67
N ALA A 52 0.08 8.35 -0.65
CA ALA A 52 0.50 6.97 -0.75
C ALA A 52 1.80 6.72 0.00
N ALA A 53 1.96 5.48 0.49
CA ALA A 53 3.17 5.03 1.14
C ALA A 53 3.50 3.62 0.70
N VAL A 54 4.78 3.26 0.78
CA VAL A 54 5.26 1.93 0.43
C VAL A 54 6.06 1.34 1.58
N VAL A 55 5.90 0.02 1.77
CA VAL A 55 6.69 -0.76 2.72
C VAL A 55 7.41 -1.84 1.92
N HIS A 56 8.73 -1.94 2.10
CA HIS A 56 9.53 -3.00 1.48
C HIS A 56 9.50 -4.22 2.39
N VAL A 57 8.80 -5.27 1.95
CA VAL A 57 8.47 -6.41 2.83
C VAL A 57 9.68 -7.19 3.32
N ILE A 58 10.79 -7.20 2.56
CA ILE A 58 11.99 -7.92 2.96
C ILE A 58 12.82 -7.09 3.93
N GLU A 59 13.13 -5.85 3.55
CA GLU A 59 13.97 -4.97 4.35
C GLU A 59 13.30 -4.53 5.65
N ASP A 60 11.99 -4.32 5.60
CA ASP A 60 11.20 -3.81 6.72
C ASP A 60 10.15 -4.83 7.16
N ARG A 61 10.57 -6.08 7.31
CA ARG A 61 9.68 -7.18 7.68
C ARG A 61 8.84 -6.91 8.94
N PRO A 62 9.40 -6.34 10.01
CA PRO A 62 8.58 -6.05 11.19
C PRO A 62 7.39 -5.14 10.88
N VAL A 63 7.57 -4.17 9.97
CA VAL A 63 6.48 -3.29 9.55
C VAL A 63 5.43 -4.07 8.76
N SER A 64 5.88 -4.90 7.83
CA SER A 64 4.99 -5.73 7.02
C SER A 64 4.16 -6.66 7.90
N ASN A 65 4.78 -7.28 8.91
CA ASN A 65 4.09 -8.14 9.85
C ASN A 65 3.07 -7.36 10.69
N GLN A 66 3.42 -6.16 11.10
CA GLN A 66 2.52 -5.32 11.89
C GLN A 66 1.29 -4.92 11.09
N ILE A 67 1.43 -4.67 9.80
CA ILE A 67 0.30 -4.37 8.93
C ILE A 67 -0.69 -5.54 8.94
N ALA A 68 -0.21 -6.75 8.76
CA ALA A 68 -1.06 -7.93 8.76
C ALA A 68 -1.81 -8.07 10.08
N GLU A 69 -1.12 -7.83 11.19
CA GLU A 69 -1.70 -7.92 12.52
C GLU A 69 -2.73 -6.82 12.76
N ASP A 70 -2.37 -5.57 12.46
CA ASP A 70 -3.24 -4.41 12.71
C ASP A 70 -4.53 -4.48 11.88
N PHE A 71 -4.43 -4.95 10.64
CA PHE A 71 -5.59 -4.99 9.74
C PHE A 71 -6.37 -6.30 9.83
N GLY A 72 -5.80 -7.34 10.44
CA GLY A 72 -6.42 -8.65 10.48
C GLY A 72 -6.56 -9.27 9.09
N ILE A 73 -5.68 -8.91 8.16
CA ILE A 73 -5.69 -9.39 6.79
C ILE A 73 -4.42 -10.18 6.54
N LYS A 74 -4.57 -11.38 5.99
CA LYS A 74 -3.44 -12.26 5.71
C LYS A 74 -2.39 -11.54 4.87
N HIS A 75 -1.12 -11.71 5.24
CA HIS A 75 -0.01 -11.15 4.47
C HIS A 75 0.03 -11.74 3.06
N GLU A 76 0.12 -10.86 2.08
CA GLU A 76 0.41 -11.19 0.70
C GLU A 76 1.49 -10.22 0.22
N SER A 77 2.19 -10.57 -0.86
CA SER A 77 3.21 -9.70 -1.43
C SER A 77 3.31 -9.95 -2.94
N PRO A 78 3.04 -8.97 -3.80
CA PRO A 78 2.64 -7.59 -3.45
C PRO A 78 1.20 -7.50 -2.95
N GLN A 79 0.94 -6.47 -2.15
CA GLN A 79 -0.40 -6.25 -1.59
C GLN A 79 -0.62 -4.75 -1.44
N ILE A 80 -1.82 -4.29 -1.76
CA ILE A 80 -2.16 -2.88 -1.65
C ILE A 80 -3.44 -2.71 -0.83
N PHE A 81 -3.48 -1.64 -0.03
CA PHE A 81 -4.63 -1.29 0.80
C PHE A 81 -5.09 0.12 0.48
N LEU A 82 -6.39 0.30 0.36
CA LEU A 82 -6.99 1.63 0.39
C LEU A 82 -7.49 1.86 1.81
N LEU A 83 -7.02 2.94 2.41
CA LEU A 83 -7.36 3.31 3.77
C LEU A 83 -8.18 4.59 3.76
N GLU A 84 -9.14 4.69 4.67
CA GLU A 84 -9.87 5.91 4.90
C GLU A 84 -10.03 6.11 6.39
N ASP A 85 -9.45 7.19 6.90
CA ASP A 85 -9.47 7.52 8.33
C ASP A 85 -8.95 6.36 9.19
N GLY A 86 -7.90 5.69 8.69
CA GLY A 86 -7.24 4.61 9.41
C GLY A 86 -7.87 3.23 9.24
N GLU A 87 -8.99 3.13 8.51
CA GLU A 87 -9.66 1.84 8.29
C GLU A 87 -9.45 1.35 6.87
N VAL A 88 -9.32 0.02 6.73
CA VAL A 88 -9.17 -0.59 5.41
C VAL A 88 -10.52 -0.59 4.71
N ARG A 89 -10.59 0.07 3.56
CA ARG A 89 -11.79 0.10 2.73
C ARG A 89 -11.76 -0.93 1.62
N TRP A 90 -10.54 -1.24 1.14
CA TRP A 90 -10.36 -2.16 0.03
C TRP A 90 -8.92 -2.65 0.05
N ASN A 91 -8.70 -3.88 -0.40
CA ASN A 91 -7.36 -4.40 -0.58
C ASN A 91 -7.36 -5.44 -1.69
N THR A 92 -6.19 -5.62 -2.30
CA THR A 92 -5.99 -6.69 -3.27
C THR A 92 -4.51 -7.03 -3.35
N SER A 93 -4.18 -8.06 -4.13
CA SER A 93 -2.81 -8.56 -4.18
C SER A 93 -2.47 -9.11 -5.56
N HIS A 94 -1.16 -9.29 -5.80
CA HIS A 94 -0.61 -9.96 -6.98
C HIS A 94 -1.10 -9.32 -8.29
N TRP A 95 -1.57 -10.12 -9.24
CA TRP A 95 -1.97 -9.64 -10.56
C TRP A 95 -3.20 -8.74 -10.55
N LYS A 96 -3.94 -8.71 -9.46
CA LYS A 96 -5.12 -7.85 -9.34
C LYS A 96 -4.76 -6.39 -9.05
N ILE A 97 -3.50 -6.11 -8.74
CA ILE A 97 -3.05 -4.74 -8.48
C ILE A 97 -2.81 -4.08 -9.84
N THR A 98 -3.81 -3.32 -10.31
CA THR A 98 -3.71 -2.59 -11.56
C THR A 98 -4.11 -1.14 -11.33
N ARG A 99 -3.62 -0.26 -12.21
CA ARG A 99 -3.98 1.16 -12.16
C ARG A 99 -5.50 1.33 -12.15
N ASP A 100 -6.21 0.61 -13.01
CA ASP A 100 -7.66 0.71 -13.13
C ASP A 100 -8.37 0.23 -11.86
N ALA A 101 -7.91 -0.88 -11.27
CA ALA A 101 -8.49 -1.40 -10.03
C ALA A 101 -8.31 -0.40 -8.88
N ILE A 102 -7.13 0.20 -8.77
CA ILE A 102 -6.84 1.20 -7.75
C ILE A 102 -7.73 2.42 -7.94
N LYS A 103 -7.82 2.91 -9.18
CA LYS A 103 -8.64 4.06 -9.52
C LYS A 103 -10.09 3.83 -9.16
N GLU A 104 -10.63 2.67 -9.50
CA GLU A 104 -12.02 2.33 -9.22
C GLU A 104 -12.27 2.29 -7.71
N ALA A 105 -11.35 1.70 -6.95
CA ALA A 105 -11.48 1.62 -5.50
C ALA A 105 -11.46 3.01 -4.85
N VAL A 106 -10.52 3.87 -5.26
CA VAL A 106 -10.40 5.21 -4.68
C VAL A 106 -11.61 6.08 -4.99
N ASN A 107 -12.19 5.92 -6.18
CA ASN A 107 -13.31 6.76 -6.62
C ASN A 107 -14.69 6.22 -6.22
N SER A 108 -14.74 5.09 -5.56
CA SER A 108 -16.04 4.52 -5.14
C SER A 108 -16.50 5.02 -3.78
#